data_4d4513749fa1769e3716fafeceb663db
#
_entry.id   4d4513749fa1769e3716fafeceb663db
#
_cell.length_a   1.000
_cell.length_b   1.000
_cell.length_c   1.000
_cell.angle_alpha   90.00
_cell.angle_beta   90.00
_cell.angle_gamma   90.00
#
_symmetry.space_group_name_H-M   'P 1'
#
loop_
_entity.id
_entity.type
_entity.pdbx_description
1 polymer ?
#
loop_
_entity_poly.entity_id
_entity_poly.type
_entity_poly.pdbx_seq_one_letter_code
_entity_poly.pdbx_strand_id
1 'polypeptide(L)'
;MAEKSTDKPKRKSKAAPPRRVVAARPRVASVERLPLSVFTEKAYLDYSMYVILDRALPHITDGLKPVQRRIVFAMSELGLSAASKHKKSARTVGDVIGKYHPHGDSACYEAMVLMAQPFSYRYPLIDGQGNWGAPDDPKSFAAMRYTEARLTRFAQVLISELEQGTVDWQPNFDGTLKEPRLFPARLPHVLLNGTTGIAVGMATDIPPHNLREVTAACIRLLELPNTTIPELCKHIRGPDYPTEAEIISPKAEIRQIYETGNGSIRARAKWERENGDIVITALPHQVSPAKVLEQIAQQMNQKKLPMIEDLRDESDHEHATRLVIVPRSNRVDPVE
;
A
#
# COMPACT_ATOMS: atom_id res chain seq x y z
N MET A 1 86.12 -82.39 7.69
CA MET A 1 84.79 -82.98 7.85
C MET A 1 83.84 -81.80 7.89
N ALA A 2 83.07 -81.57 6.85
CA ALA A 2 82.19 -80.38 6.69
C ALA A 2 80.77 -80.94 6.64
N GLU A 3 79.97 -80.48 7.59
CA GLU A 3 78.51 -80.72 7.62
C GLU A 3 77.75 -79.69 6.75
N LYS A 4 76.98 -80.19 5.81
CA LYS A 4 76.10 -79.38 4.96
C LYS A 4 74.78 -79.10 5.68
N SER A 5 74.54 -77.81 6.00
CA SER A 5 73.28 -77.35 6.43
C SER A 5 72.37 -77.09 5.22
N THR A 6 71.20 -77.73 5.18
CA THR A 6 70.20 -77.54 4.14
C THR A 6 69.15 -76.54 4.64
N ASP A 7 69.27 -75.36 4.11
CA ASP A 7 68.28 -74.31 4.39
C ASP A 7 67.07 -74.43 3.40
N LYS A 8 65.84 -74.58 3.96
CA LYS A 8 64.61 -74.63 3.18
C LYS A 8 63.98 -73.23 3.08
N PRO A 9 63.61 -72.76 1.91
CA PRO A 9 63.07 -71.45 1.74
C PRO A 9 61.65 -71.30 2.38
N LYS A 10 61.49 -70.29 3.22
CA LYS A 10 60.21 -69.86 3.83
C LYS A 10 59.22 -69.38 2.78
N ARG A 11 58.04 -70.01 2.69
CA ARG A 11 56.91 -69.57 1.88
C ARG A 11 56.46 -68.22 2.38
N LYS A 12 56.50 -67.16 1.52
CA LYS A 12 55.91 -65.87 1.74
C LYS A 12 54.35 -66.02 1.72
N SER A 13 53.71 -65.70 2.83
CA SER A 13 52.27 -65.62 2.92
C SER A 13 51.79 -64.48 2.02
N LYS A 14 50.85 -64.73 1.09
CA LYS A 14 50.16 -63.72 0.27
C LYS A 14 49.27 -62.91 1.20
N ALA A 15 49.53 -61.59 1.31
CA ALA A 15 48.67 -60.65 2.00
C ALA A 15 47.26 -60.64 1.34
N ALA A 16 46.26 -60.69 2.15
CA ALA A 16 44.85 -60.61 1.67
C ALA A 16 44.64 -59.24 1.02
N PRO A 17 43.81 -59.15 -0.05
CA PRO A 17 43.53 -57.91 -0.73
C PRO A 17 42.77 -56.96 0.23
N PRO A 18 42.95 -55.62 0.15
CA PRO A 18 42.29 -54.68 1.01
C PRO A 18 40.78 -54.76 0.80
N ARG A 19 40.02 -54.89 1.90
CA ARG A 19 38.58 -54.81 1.89
C ARG A 19 38.17 -53.47 1.26
N ARG A 20 37.46 -53.54 0.12
CA ARG A 20 36.83 -52.38 -0.52
C ARG A 20 35.86 -51.78 0.49
N VAL A 21 36.21 -50.58 1.01
CA VAL A 21 35.27 -49.76 1.79
C VAL A 21 34.18 -49.35 0.82
N VAL A 22 33.01 -49.98 0.91
CA VAL A 22 31.80 -49.54 0.20
C VAL A 22 31.44 -48.23 0.84
N ALA A 23 31.62 -47.12 0.10
CA ALA A 23 31.16 -45.80 0.52
C ALA A 23 29.68 -45.89 0.92
N ALA A 24 29.38 -45.49 2.14
CA ALA A 24 28.00 -45.45 2.61
C ALA A 24 27.16 -44.62 1.62
N ARG A 25 26.12 -45.22 1.04
CA ARG A 25 25.18 -44.49 0.21
C ARG A 25 24.69 -43.28 1.02
N PRO A 26 24.66 -42.06 0.42
CA PRO A 26 24.11 -40.91 1.12
C PRO A 26 22.73 -41.30 1.63
N ARG A 27 22.46 -41.11 2.95
CA ARG A 27 21.13 -41.29 3.51
C ARG A 27 20.24 -40.32 2.76
N VAL A 28 19.33 -40.84 1.92
CA VAL A 28 18.22 -40.08 1.38
C VAL A 28 17.52 -39.48 2.59
N ALA A 29 17.47 -38.14 2.65
CA ALA A 29 16.73 -37.46 3.69
C ALA A 29 15.36 -38.13 3.82
N SER A 30 15.01 -38.55 5.03
CA SER A 30 13.76 -39.26 5.29
C SER A 30 12.62 -38.36 4.80
N VAL A 31 11.84 -38.87 3.83
CA VAL A 31 10.64 -38.15 3.35
C VAL A 31 9.70 -38.01 4.53
N GLU A 32 9.49 -36.78 4.99
CA GLU A 32 8.51 -36.48 6.03
C GLU A 32 7.10 -36.66 5.44
N ARG A 33 6.27 -37.46 6.09
CA ARG A 33 4.87 -37.67 5.70
C ARG A 33 3.97 -37.02 6.73
N LEU A 34 3.32 -35.95 6.34
CA LEU A 34 2.32 -35.23 7.15
C LEU A 34 0.92 -35.47 6.56
N PRO A 35 -0.11 -35.65 7.40
CA PRO A 35 -1.49 -35.61 6.93
C PRO A 35 -1.77 -34.27 6.24
N LEU A 36 -2.50 -34.28 5.12
CA LEU A 36 -2.80 -33.07 4.36
C LEU A 36 -3.52 -32.02 5.22
N SER A 37 -4.41 -32.45 6.10
CA SER A 37 -5.13 -31.55 7.02
C SER A 37 -4.19 -30.79 7.94
N VAL A 38 -3.22 -31.47 8.55
CA VAL A 38 -2.22 -30.85 9.47
C VAL A 38 -1.31 -29.90 8.68
N PHE A 39 -0.88 -30.30 7.49
CA PHE A 39 -0.06 -29.43 6.63
C PHE A 39 -0.83 -28.16 6.23
N THR A 40 -2.08 -28.30 5.79
CA THR A 40 -2.91 -27.18 5.33
C THR A 40 -3.21 -26.22 6.49
N GLU A 41 -3.58 -26.75 7.66
CA GLU A 41 -3.85 -25.93 8.84
C GLU A 41 -2.63 -25.08 9.22
N LYS A 42 -1.45 -25.72 9.33
CA LYS A 42 -0.21 -25.02 9.68
C LYS A 42 0.18 -23.98 8.60
N ALA A 43 0.19 -24.37 7.33
CA ALA A 43 0.55 -23.48 6.24
C ALA A 43 -0.41 -22.28 6.13
N TYR A 44 -1.71 -22.51 6.34
CA TYR A 44 -2.69 -21.43 6.34
C TYR A 44 -2.54 -20.49 7.54
N LEU A 45 -2.25 -21.02 8.72
CA LEU A 45 -1.98 -20.21 9.91
C LEU A 45 -0.73 -19.34 9.71
N ASP A 46 0.38 -19.94 9.26
CA ASP A 46 1.64 -19.23 9.01
C ASP A 46 1.43 -18.13 7.95
N TYR A 47 0.71 -18.44 6.86
CA TYR A 47 0.35 -17.46 5.83
C TYR A 47 -0.52 -16.32 6.39
N SER A 48 -1.54 -16.66 7.21
CA SER A 48 -2.44 -15.67 7.80
C SER A 48 -1.70 -14.70 8.72
N MET A 49 -0.81 -15.22 9.56
CA MET A 49 0.04 -14.41 10.44
C MET A 49 0.95 -13.49 9.63
N TYR A 50 1.58 -14.00 8.57
CA TYR A 50 2.40 -13.18 7.68
C TYR A 50 1.59 -12.06 7.01
N VAL A 51 0.38 -12.35 6.50
CA VAL A 51 -0.48 -11.35 5.85
C VAL A 51 -0.89 -10.25 6.84
N ILE A 52 -1.19 -10.60 8.09
CA ILE A 52 -1.57 -9.64 9.13
C ILE A 52 -0.38 -8.76 9.53
N LEU A 53 0.75 -9.38 9.87
CA LEU A 53 1.86 -8.70 10.52
C LEU A 53 2.78 -7.97 9.55
N ASP A 54 2.95 -8.49 8.30
CA ASP A 54 4.03 -8.04 7.41
C ASP A 54 3.58 -7.72 5.97
N ARG A 55 2.27 -7.62 5.70
CA ARG A 55 1.80 -7.34 4.34
C ARG A 55 0.65 -6.34 4.27
N ALA A 56 -0.51 -6.69 4.84
CA ALA A 56 -1.77 -6.02 4.51
C ALA A 56 -2.09 -4.84 5.42
N LEU A 57 -1.70 -4.91 6.69
CA LEU A 57 -2.06 -3.89 7.65
C LEU A 57 -0.95 -2.86 7.83
N PRO A 58 -1.31 -1.58 7.97
CA PRO A 58 -0.36 -0.52 8.32
C PRO A 58 -0.01 -0.58 9.80
N HIS A 59 1.14 -0.02 10.17
CA HIS A 59 1.45 0.19 11.56
C HIS A 59 0.92 1.55 12.05
N ILE A 60 0.37 1.61 13.26
CA ILE A 60 -0.25 2.83 13.80
C ILE A 60 0.74 3.99 13.95
N THR A 61 2.01 3.71 14.23
CA THR A 61 3.05 4.73 14.48
C THR A 61 3.33 5.58 13.24
N ASP A 62 3.50 4.97 12.07
CA ASP A 62 3.84 5.68 10.83
C ASP A 62 2.79 5.56 9.73
N GLY A 63 1.71 4.80 9.96
CA GLY A 63 0.60 4.65 9.01
C GLY A 63 0.96 3.90 7.73
N LEU A 64 2.11 3.23 7.67
CA LEU A 64 2.61 2.59 6.47
C LEU A 64 2.54 1.07 6.54
N LYS A 65 2.26 0.46 5.39
CA LYS A 65 2.48 -0.96 5.15
C LYS A 65 3.98 -1.22 4.94
N PRO A 66 4.48 -2.44 5.18
CA PRO A 66 5.91 -2.74 5.02
C PRO A 66 6.49 -2.36 3.65
N VAL A 67 5.78 -2.67 2.55
CA VAL A 67 6.23 -2.29 1.20
C VAL A 67 6.34 -0.78 1.01
N GLN A 68 5.40 -0.01 1.54
CA GLN A 68 5.40 1.46 1.45
C GLN A 68 6.58 2.06 2.22
N ARG A 69 6.84 1.56 3.43
CA ARG A 69 7.98 1.97 4.26
C ARG A 69 9.31 1.68 3.56
N ARG A 70 9.45 0.50 2.97
CA ARG A 70 10.65 0.09 2.22
C ARG A 70 10.87 0.93 0.97
N ILE A 71 9.80 1.33 0.26
CA ILE A 71 9.89 2.24 -0.89
C ILE A 71 10.41 3.61 -0.45
N VAL A 72 9.79 4.21 0.57
CA VAL A 72 10.21 5.54 1.07
C VAL A 72 11.63 5.50 1.61
N PHE A 73 12.01 4.43 2.32
CA PHE A 73 13.37 4.24 2.83
C PHE A 73 14.39 4.12 1.71
N ALA A 74 14.16 3.25 0.71
CA ALA A 74 15.07 3.09 -0.42
C ALA A 74 15.21 4.40 -1.23
N MET A 75 14.13 5.15 -1.40
CA MET A 75 14.19 6.47 -2.04
C MET A 75 15.03 7.47 -1.24
N SER A 76 14.96 7.42 0.09
CA SER A 76 15.80 8.24 0.97
C SER A 76 17.28 7.88 0.82
N GLU A 77 17.63 6.58 0.83
CA GLU A 77 19.02 6.13 0.61
C GLU A 77 19.56 6.50 -0.77
N LEU A 78 18.71 6.50 -1.79
CA LEU A 78 19.06 6.95 -3.14
C LEU A 78 19.21 8.48 -3.26
N GLY A 79 19.00 9.23 -2.17
CA GLY A 79 19.07 10.69 -2.14
C GLY A 79 17.96 11.36 -2.96
N LEU A 80 16.80 10.70 -3.14
CA LEU A 80 15.68 11.22 -3.89
C LEU A 80 14.80 12.15 -3.03
N SER A 81 15.39 13.19 -2.47
CA SER A 81 14.68 14.22 -1.72
C SER A 81 13.81 15.09 -2.64
N ALA A 82 12.91 15.89 -2.04
CA ALA A 82 12.06 16.82 -2.79
C ALA A 82 12.83 17.88 -3.59
N ALA A 83 14.08 18.15 -3.23
CA ALA A 83 14.95 19.07 -3.94
C ALA A 83 15.79 18.40 -5.05
N SER A 84 15.84 17.07 -5.09
CA SER A 84 16.62 16.31 -6.07
C SER A 84 15.91 16.26 -7.43
N LYS A 85 16.65 15.89 -8.47
CA LYS A 85 16.03 15.55 -9.76
C LYS A 85 15.29 14.21 -9.67
N HIS A 86 14.19 14.09 -10.38
CA HIS A 86 13.49 12.81 -10.56
C HIS A 86 14.44 11.75 -11.15
N LYS A 87 14.23 10.50 -10.75
CA LYS A 87 14.92 9.33 -11.29
C LYS A 87 13.91 8.29 -11.75
N LYS A 88 14.31 7.47 -12.71
CA LYS A 88 13.46 6.38 -13.24
C LYS A 88 12.91 5.52 -12.09
N SER A 89 11.60 5.29 -12.09
CA SER A 89 10.92 4.48 -11.08
C SER A 89 11.49 3.06 -10.99
N ALA A 90 11.91 2.51 -12.13
CA ALA A 90 12.57 1.21 -12.21
C ALA A 90 13.83 1.13 -11.32
N ARG A 91 14.55 2.23 -11.10
CA ARG A 91 15.71 2.27 -10.19
C ARG A 91 15.27 2.07 -8.75
N THR A 92 14.24 2.80 -8.29
CA THR A 92 13.69 2.64 -6.94
C THR A 92 13.15 1.23 -6.72
N VAL A 93 12.33 0.73 -7.66
CA VAL A 93 11.76 -0.62 -7.57
C VAL A 93 12.88 -1.67 -7.50
N GLY A 94 13.91 -1.57 -8.35
CA GLY A 94 15.05 -2.48 -8.33
C GLY A 94 15.79 -2.50 -6.99
N ASP A 95 16.04 -1.34 -6.39
CA ASP A 95 16.67 -1.26 -5.07
C ASP A 95 15.78 -1.83 -3.96
N VAL A 96 14.48 -1.58 -4.00
CA VAL A 96 13.52 -2.11 -3.01
C VAL A 96 13.47 -3.62 -3.03
N ILE A 97 13.27 -4.23 -4.21
CA ILE A 97 13.16 -5.69 -4.31
C ILE A 97 14.52 -6.39 -4.09
N GLY A 98 15.60 -5.76 -4.49
CA GLY A 98 16.94 -6.33 -4.34
C GLY A 98 17.49 -6.24 -2.93
N LYS A 99 17.06 -5.25 -2.13
CA LYS A 99 17.64 -4.99 -0.80
C LYS A 99 16.70 -5.31 0.37
N TYR A 100 15.39 -5.05 0.21
CA TYR A 100 14.46 -5.02 1.37
C TYR A 100 13.20 -5.84 1.20
N HIS A 101 12.66 -5.95 -0.02
CA HIS A 101 11.33 -6.52 -0.23
C HIS A 101 11.36 -7.66 -1.27
N PRO A 102 11.58 -8.93 -0.86
CA PRO A 102 11.78 -10.06 -1.78
C PRO A 102 10.45 -10.54 -2.38
N HIS A 103 9.76 -9.66 -3.08
CA HIS A 103 8.46 -9.90 -3.74
C HIS A 103 8.46 -9.37 -5.18
N GLY A 104 7.34 -9.56 -5.89
CA GLY A 104 7.23 -9.13 -7.29
C GLY A 104 7.38 -7.62 -7.48
N ASP A 105 8.08 -7.22 -8.53
CA ASP A 105 8.32 -5.83 -8.91
C ASP A 105 7.03 -5.08 -9.25
N SER A 106 6.06 -5.75 -9.85
CA SER A 106 4.75 -5.18 -10.18
C SER A 106 4.01 -4.71 -8.94
N ALA A 107 3.95 -5.54 -7.88
CA ALA A 107 3.28 -5.16 -6.64
C ALA A 107 3.99 -3.99 -5.93
N CYS A 108 5.33 -3.97 -5.96
CA CYS A 108 6.12 -2.86 -5.45
C CYS A 108 5.83 -1.56 -6.23
N TYR A 109 5.81 -1.64 -7.56
CA TYR A 109 5.53 -0.48 -8.40
C TYR A 109 4.08 0.02 -8.24
N GLU A 110 3.09 -0.87 -8.17
CA GLU A 110 1.69 -0.50 -7.89
C GLU A 110 1.54 0.25 -6.56
N ALA A 111 2.21 -0.20 -5.51
CA ALA A 111 2.25 0.51 -4.23
C ALA A 111 2.88 1.91 -4.37
N MET A 112 3.95 2.02 -5.16
CA MET A 112 4.60 3.29 -5.47
C MET A 112 3.67 4.24 -6.24
N VAL A 113 2.91 3.71 -7.21
CA VAL A 113 1.93 4.47 -8.00
C VAL A 113 0.85 5.06 -7.11
N LEU A 114 0.25 4.27 -6.23
CA LEU A 114 -0.78 4.76 -5.30
C LEU A 114 -0.29 5.91 -4.42
N MET A 115 0.96 5.84 -3.94
CA MET A 115 1.56 6.90 -3.11
C MET A 115 1.87 8.19 -3.90
N ALA A 116 1.86 8.14 -5.23
CA ALA A 116 2.07 9.30 -6.10
C ALA A 116 0.77 9.93 -6.60
N GLN A 117 -0.35 9.21 -6.54
CA GLN A 117 -1.63 9.67 -7.08
C GLN A 117 -2.31 10.68 -6.16
N PRO A 118 -2.54 11.94 -6.57
CA PRO A 118 -3.17 12.96 -5.73
C PRO A 118 -4.66 12.71 -5.48
N PHE A 119 -5.30 11.88 -6.30
CA PHE A 119 -6.69 11.44 -6.11
C PHE A 119 -6.82 10.18 -5.23
N SER A 120 -5.70 9.49 -4.94
CA SER A 120 -5.66 8.33 -4.02
C SER A 120 -5.15 8.72 -2.64
N TYR A 121 -4.18 9.62 -2.56
CA TYR A 121 -3.55 10.07 -1.32
C TYR A 121 -3.87 11.55 -1.06
N ARG A 122 -4.38 11.87 0.14
CA ARG A 122 -4.64 13.25 0.55
C ARG A 122 -3.34 14.07 0.60
N TYR A 123 -2.25 13.43 0.99
CA TYR A 123 -0.89 13.99 1.02
C TYR A 123 0.07 12.99 0.36
N PRO A 124 0.28 13.07 -0.96
CA PRO A 124 1.16 12.16 -1.67
C PRO A 124 2.57 12.13 -1.09
N LEU A 125 3.15 10.93 -1.00
CA LEU A 125 4.52 10.72 -0.52
C LEU A 125 5.55 10.78 -1.65
N ILE A 126 5.10 10.51 -2.86
CA ILE A 126 5.93 10.46 -4.06
C ILE A 126 5.48 11.56 -5.01
N ASP A 127 6.44 12.32 -5.50
CA ASP A 127 6.30 13.27 -6.59
C ASP A 127 6.72 12.57 -7.87
N GLY A 128 5.73 12.27 -8.72
CA GLY A 128 5.87 11.49 -9.94
C GLY A 128 5.87 12.37 -11.17
N GLN A 129 6.70 12.00 -12.17
CA GLN A 129 6.71 12.59 -13.50
C GLN A 129 6.40 11.52 -14.54
N GLY A 130 5.49 11.84 -15.46
CA GLY A 130 4.95 10.90 -16.47
C GLY A 130 3.50 10.51 -16.17
N ASN A 131 3.03 9.40 -16.77
CA ASN A 131 1.68 8.90 -16.54
C ASN A 131 1.62 7.99 -15.31
N TRP A 132 0.97 8.45 -14.27
CA TRP A 132 0.73 7.73 -12.99
C TRP A 132 -0.73 7.33 -12.83
N GLY A 133 -1.51 7.26 -13.90
CA GLY A 133 -2.95 7.00 -13.89
C GLY A 133 -3.79 8.27 -13.73
N ALA A 134 -5.08 8.11 -13.88
CA ALA A 134 -6.06 9.19 -13.78
C ALA A 134 -7.26 8.71 -12.90
N PRO A 135 -8.11 9.63 -12.41
CA PRO A 135 -9.25 9.24 -11.56
C PRO A 135 -10.25 8.29 -12.22
N ASP A 136 -10.41 8.38 -13.52
CA ASP A 136 -11.26 7.51 -14.34
C ASP A 136 -10.67 6.12 -14.52
N ASP A 137 -9.34 6.00 -14.66
CA ASP A 137 -8.62 4.74 -14.72
C ASP A 137 -7.33 4.78 -13.88
N PRO A 138 -7.43 4.57 -12.56
CA PRO A 138 -6.29 4.61 -11.64
C PRO A 138 -5.22 3.54 -11.91
N LYS A 139 -5.57 2.51 -12.68
CA LYS A 139 -4.67 1.40 -13.01
C LYS A 139 -3.99 1.54 -14.38
N SER A 140 -4.40 2.51 -15.19
CA SER A 140 -3.79 2.79 -16.48
C SER A 140 -2.60 3.74 -16.37
N PHE A 141 -1.56 3.28 -15.69
CA PHE A 141 -0.29 4.01 -15.54
C PHE A 141 0.80 3.42 -16.44
N ALA A 142 1.79 4.25 -16.80
CA ALA A 142 2.91 3.82 -17.62
C ALA A 142 3.84 2.84 -16.86
N ALA A 143 4.52 1.98 -17.59
CA ALA A 143 5.50 1.07 -17.01
C ALA A 143 6.65 1.85 -16.32
N MET A 144 7.20 1.28 -15.24
CA MET A 144 8.23 1.90 -14.39
C MET A 144 9.48 2.40 -15.12
N ARG A 145 9.76 1.89 -16.32
CA ARG A 145 10.86 2.37 -17.18
C ARG A 145 10.60 3.73 -17.81
N TYR A 146 9.33 4.15 -17.89
CA TYR A 146 8.95 5.44 -18.49
C TYR A 146 8.72 6.52 -17.41
N THR A 147 8.21 6.17 -16.26
CA THR A 147 7.95 7.12 -15.18
C THR A 147 9.21 7.47 -14.39
N GLU A 148 9.20 8.64 -13.78
CA GLU A 148 10.26 9.12 -12.90
C GLU A 148 9.66 9.60 -11.59
N ALA A 149 10.41 9.47 -10.49
CA ALA A 149 9.93 9.76 -9.15
C ALA A 149 11.00 10.34 -8.23
N ARG A 150 10.53 11.05 -7.21
CA ARG A 150 11.27 11.49 -6.03
C ARG A 150 10.32 11.60 -4.84
N LEU A 151 10.85 11.78 -3.63
CA LEU A 151 10.03 12.03 -2.44
C LEU A 151 9.45 13.45 -2.45
N THR A 152 8.23 13.59 -1.92
CA THR A 152 7.64 14.90 -1.66
C THR A 152 8.23 15.56 -0.41
N ARG A 153 7.98 16.86 -0.20
CA ARG A 153 8.29 17.52 1.08
C ARG A 153 7.55 16.90 2.25
N PHE A 154 6.34 16.41 2.03
CA PHE A 154 5.55 15.76 3.07
C PHE A 154 6.17 14.42 3.50
N ALA A 155 6.70 13.63 2.57
CA ALA A 155 7.41 12.39 2.90
C ALA A 155 8.64 12.64 3.78
N GLN A 156 9.30 13.80 3.66
CA GLN A 156 10.45 14.14 4.50
C GLN A 156 10.08 14.28 5.98
N VAL A 157 8.83 14.63 6.30
CA VAL A 157 8.35 14.69 7.70
C VAL A 157 8.39 13.32 8.37
N LEU A 158 8.17 12.23 7.61
CA LEU A 158 8.23 10.87 8.13
C LEU A 158 9.64 10.41 8.50
N ILE A 159 10.66 10.89 7.78
CA ILE A 159 12.04 10.37 7.84
C ILE A 159 13.05 11.36 8.39
N SER A 160 12.64 12.59 8.70
CA SER A 160 13.56 13.68 9.08
C SER A 160 14.43 13.39 10.30
N GLU A 161 14.03 12.46 11.16
CA GLU A 161 14.75 12.09 12.39
C GLU A 161 15.36 10.69 12.32
N LEU A 162 15.35 10.05 11.15
CA LEU A 162 15.77 8.66 10.96
C LEU A 162 17.21 8.39 11.45
N GLU A 163 18.12 9.36 11.27
CA GLU A 163 19.53 9.25 11.66
C GLU A 163 19.83 9.76 13.08
N GLN A 164 18.80 10.17 13.84
CA GLN A 164 18.98 10.79 15.16
C GLN A 164 18.86 9.79 16.33
N GLY A 165 18.91 8.48 16.05
CA GLY A 165 18.78 7.44 17.08
C GLY A 165 17.34 7.25 17.59
N THR A 166 16.36 7.70 16.83
CA THR A 166 14.93 7.65 17.19
C THR A 166 14.22 6.38 16.74
N VAL A 167 14.90 5.49 16.02
CA VAL A 167 14.30 4.30 15.42
C VAL A 167 15.09 3.03 15.77
N ASP A 168 14.35 1.93 15.88
CA ASP A 168 14.92 0.60 15.94
C ASP A 168 15.21 0.09 14.53
N TRP A 169 16.40 -0.50 14.37
CA TRP A 169 16.85 -1.09 13.13
C TRP A 169 16.74 -2.61 13.17
N GLN A 170 16.27 -3.22 12.11
CA GLN A 170 16.21 -4.65 11.95
C GLN A 170 17.02 -5.11 10.72
N PRO A 171 17.52 -6.36 10.69
CA PRO A 171 18.10 -6.92 9.48
C PRO A 171 17.06 -6.96 8.35
N ASN A 172 17.51 -6.76 7.11
CA ASN A 172 16.71 -7.05 5.93
C ASN A 172 16.53 -8.58 5.76
N PHE A 173 15.83 -9.00 4.70
CA PHE A 173 15.46 -10.41 4.48
C PHE A 173 16.65 -11.40 4.40
N ASP A 174 17.83 -10.97 3.96
CA ASP A 174 19.03 -11.80 3.85
C ASP A 174 20.09 -11.51 4.93
N GLY A 175 19.82 -10.56 5.83
CA GLY A 175 20.70 -10.17 6.92
C GLY A 175 21.94 -9.36 6.53
N THR A 176 22.08 -8.96 5.26
CA THR A 176 23.25 -8.22 4.77
C THR A 176 23.15 -6.71 5.03
N LEU A 177 21.96 -6.17 5.12
CA LEU A 177 21.65 -4.76 5.34
C LEU A 177 20.73 -4.59 6.55
N LYS A 178 20.50 -3.33 6.93
CA LYS A 178 19.53 -2.97 7.95
C LYS A 178 18.45 -2.06 7.35
N GLU A 179 17.22 -2.24 7.81
CA GLU A 179 16.09 -1.37 7.51
C GLU A 179 15.47 -0.84 8.80
N PRO A 180 14.85 0.35 8.81
CA PRO A 180 14.15 0.84 9.99
C PRO A 180 12.89 0.00 10.20
N ARG A 181 12.66 -0.41 11.44
CA ARG A 181 11.44 -1.15 11.81
C ARG A 181 10.20 -0.29 11.58
N LEU A 182 10.25 0.98 11.99
CA LEU A 182 9.21 1.99 11.82
C LEU A 182 9.86 3.34 11.58
N PHE A 183 9.14 4.29 10.96
CA PHE A 183 9.62 5.67 10.85
C PHE A 183 9.29 6.50 12.09
N PRO A 184 10.11 7.51 12.41
CA PRO A 184 9.90 8.43 13.53
C PRO A 184 8.89 9.53 13.16
N ALA A 185 7.74 9.15 12.64
CA ALA A 185 6.73 10.06 12.11
C ALA A 185 6.37 11.16 13.13
N ARG A 186 6.65 12.42 12.79
CA ARG A 186 6.36 13.59 13.65
C ARG A 186 4.88 13.88 13.81
N LEU A 187 4.06 13.40 12.88
CA LEU A 187 2.63 13.59 12.83
C LEU A 187 1.95 12.23 12.70
N PRO A 188 0.71 12.07 13.17
CA PRO A 188 -0.03 10.83 13.04
C PRO A 188 -0.43 10.60 11.57
N HIS A 189 0.51 10.11 10.79
CA HIS A 189 0.37 9.90 9.36
C HIS A 189 -0.79 8.94 9.01
N VAL A 190 -1.08 7.98 9.91
CA VAL A 190 -2.23 7.08 9.77
C VAL A 190 -3.55 7.82 9.65
N LEU A 191 -3.70 8.99 10.32
CA LEU A 191 -4.88 9.83 10.19
C LEU A 191 -4.80 10.76 8.97
N LEU A 192 -3.61 11.26 8.63
CA LEU A 192 -3.45 12.25 7.55
C LEU A 192 -3.78 11.66 6.18
N ASN A 193 -3.23 10.51 5.84
CA ASN A 193 -3.53 9.86 4.58
C ASN A 193 -4.61 8.78 4.69
N GLY A 194 -4.96 8.40 5.91
CA GLY A 194 -5.78 7.21 6.09
C GLY A 194 -5.05 5.96 5.62
N THR A 195 -5.74 4.85 5.62
CA THR A 195 -5.20 3.59 5.10
C THR A 195 -6.30 2.54 5.01
N THR A 196 -6.22 1.70 4.01
CA THR A 196 -7.07 0.52 3.88
C THR A 196 -6.21 -0.73 3.86
N GLY A 197 -6.67 -1.79 4.52
CA GLY A 197 -5.96 -3.06 4.51
C GLY A 197 -6.90 -4.22 4.76
N ILE A 198 -6.86 -5.23 3.90
CA ILE A 198 -7.65 -6.45 4.03
C ILE A 198 -6.68 -7.59 4.31
N ALA A 199 -6.70 -8.09 5.53
CA ALA A 199 -5.93 -9.24 5.97
C ALA A 199 -6.83 -10.48 6.12
N VAL A 200 -6.26 -11.57 6.62
CA VAL A 200 -7.03 -12.76 6.94
C VAL A 200 -7.69 -12.57 8.31
N GLY A 201 -9.02 -12.64 8.36
CA GLY A 201 -9.79 -12.51 9.61
C GLY A 201 -9.96 -11.08 10.15
N MET A 202 -9.30 -10.08 9.57
CA MET A 202 -9.48 -8.68 9.94
C MET A 202 -9.21 -7.72 8.79
N ALA A 203 -9.81 -6.53 8.88
CA ALA A 203 -9.60 -5.45 7.92
C ALA A 203 -9.54 -4.12 8.66
N THR A 204 -8.92 -3.13 8.03
CA THR A 204 -8.93 -1.73 8.48
C THR A 204 -9.27 -0.82 7.32
N ASP A 205 -10.02 0.25 7.62
CA ASP A 205 -10.35 1.30 6.66
C ASP A 205 -10.43 2.63 7.42
N ILE A 206 -9.31 3.34 7.45
CA ILE A 206 -9.16 4.62 8.14
C ILE A 206 -9.19 5.72 7.08
N PRO A 207 -10.15 6.66 7.13
CA PRO A 207 -10.23 7.75 6.19
C PRO A 207 -9.12 8.79 6.42
N PRO A 208 -8.71 9.55 5.40
CA PRO A 208 -7.77 10.65 5.55
C PRO A 208 -8.41 11.87 6.26
N HIS A 209 -7.57 12.72 6.85
CA HIS A 209 -8.00 13.90 7.62
C HIS A 209 -7.17 15.14 7.28
N ASN A 210 -7.74 16.30 7.57
CA ASN A 210 -7.10 17.57 7.32
C ASN A 210 -5.89 17.80 8.25
N LEU A 211 -4.73 18.14 7.66
CA LEU A 211 -3.49 18.38 8.39
C LEU A 211 -3.61 19.43 9.49
N ARG A 212 -4.31 20.54 9.24
CA ARG A 212 -4.47 21.62 10.22
C ARG A 212 -5.33 21.18 11.39
N GLU A 213 -6.40 20.42 11.13
CA GLU A 213 -7.29 19.89 12.16
C GLU A 213 -6.56 18.85 13.02
N VAL A 214 -5.84 17.94 12.40
CA VAL A 214 -5.04 16.92 13.11
C VAL A 214 -3.94 17.58 13.94
N THR A 215 -3.23 18.57 13.40
CA THR A 215 -2.20 19.29 14.15
C THR A 215 -2.79 20.03 15.35
N ALA A 216 -3.95 20.68 15.21
CA ALA A 216 -4.64 21.34 16.32
C ALA A 216 -5.03 20.34 17.43
N ALA A 217 -5.50 19.15 17.04
CA ALA A 217 -5.79 18.08 17.98
C ALA A 217 -4.53 17.54 18.69
N CYS A 218 -3.41 17.42 17.97
CA CYS A 218 -2.12 17.06 18.57
C CYS A 218 -1.64 18.10 19.59
N ILE A 219 -1.71 19.38 19.28
CA ILE A 219 -1.36 20.47 20.22
C ILE A 219 -2.25 20.37 21.45
N ARG A 220 -3.56 20.19 21.27
CA ARG A 220 -4.48 20.01 22.40
C ARG A 220 -4.10 18.83 23.31
N LEU A 221 -3.72 17.68 22.73
CA LEU A 221 -3.27 16.52 23.50
C LEU A 221 -1.96 16.75 24.24
N LEU A 222 -1.02 17.54 23.68
CA LEU A 222 0.22 17.91 24.35
C LEU A 222 -0.03 18.84 25.55
N GLU A 223 -0.95 19.79 25.41
CA GLU A 223 -1.33 20.70 26.50
C GLU A 223 -2.17 19.99 27.57
N LEU A 224 -3.08 19.11 27.19
CA LEU A 224 -4.01 18.39 28.04
C LEU A 224 -4.04 16.90 27.68
N PRO A 225 -3.14 16.07 28.20
CA PRO A 225 -3.00 14.66 27.84
C PRO A 225 -4.25 13.78 28.06
N ASN A 226 -5.13 14.20 28.97
CA ASN A 226 -6.38 13.49 29.27
C ASN A 226 -7.60 13.97 28.44
N THR A 227 -7.35 14.67 27.33
CA THR A 227 -8.41 15.13 26.42
C THR A 227 -9.20 13.93 25.87
N THR A 228 -10.51 13.99 25.94
CA THR A 228 -11.41 12.94 25.51
C THR A 228 -11.64 12.96 24.00
N ILE A 229 -12.10 11.82 23.41
CA ILE A 229 -12.44 11.76 21.98
C ILE A 229 -13.46 12.84 21.59
N PRO A 230 -14.58 13.07 22.33
CA PRO A 230 -15.50 14.15 22.03
C PRO A 230 -14.88 15.56 22.01
N GLU A 231 -13.86 15.79 22.81
CA GLU A 231 -13.13 17.07 22.81
C GLU A 231 -12.20 17.17 21.61
N LEU A 232 -11.52 16.09 21.21
CA LEU A 232 -10.72 16.04 19.98
C LEU A 232 -11.58 16.25 18.73
N CYS A 233 -12.81 15.76 18.71
CA CYS A 233 -13.77 15.98 17.62
C CYS A 233 -14.21 17.45 17.45
N LYS A 234 -13.87 18.35 18.39
CA LYS A 234 -14.04 19.78 18.20
C LYS A 234 -12.97 20.37 17.24
N HIS A 235 -11.82 19.72 17.18
CA HIS A 235 -10.72 20.07 16.28
C HIS A 235 -10.81 19.30 14.96
N ILE A 236 -11.02 17.97 15.01
CA ILE A 236 -11.20 17.11 13.84
C ILE A 236 -12.69 16.93 13.59
N ARG A 237 -13.19 17.59 12.55
CA ARG A 237 -14.63 17.65 12.26
C ARG A 237 -15.15 16.42 11.53
N GLY A 238 -14.28 15.74 10.80
CA GLY A 238 -14.59 14.57 9.99
C GLY A 238 -13.46 14.25 9.02
N PRO A 239 -13.63 13.23 8.18
CA PRO A 239 -12.71 12.91 7.12
C PRO A 239 -12.52 14.04 6.12
N ASP A 240 -11.34 14.09 5.51
CA ASP A 240 -10.95 15.05 4.46
C ASP A 240 -10.35 14.27 3.28
N TYR A 241 -11.24 13.79 2.40
CA TYR A 241 -10.84 12.99 1.23
C TYR A 241 -10.13 13.84 0.18
N PRO A 242 -9.29 13.24 -0.68
CA PRO A 242 -8.59 13.95 -1.75
C PRO A 242 -9.50 14.42 -2.89
N THR A 243 -10.79 14.07 -2.88
CA THR A 243 -11.80 14.55 -3.82
C THR A 243 -12.67 15.62 -3.16
N GLU A 244 -13.26 16.51 -3.95
CA GLU A 244 -14.10 17.60 -3.45
C GLU A 244 -15.56 17.21 -3.18
N ALA A 245 -15.88 15.91 -3.17
CA ALA A 245 -17.22 15.43 -2.88
C ALA A 245 -17.71 15.80 -1.48
N GLU A 246 -19.01 15.84 -1.29
CA GLU A 246 -19.63 16.24 -0.03
C GLU A 246 -19.92 15.05 0.87
N ILE A 247 -19.49 15.11 2.14
CA ILE A 247 -19.88 14.15 3.17
C ILE A 247 -21.27 14.55 3.69
N ILE A 248 -22.23 13.63 3.55
CA ILE A 248 -23.62 13.82 3.96
C ILE A 248 -23.99 13.10 5.26
N SER A 249 -23.07 12.34 5.84
CA SER A 249 -23.26 11.72 7.15
C SER A 249 -23.42 12.78 8.23
N PRO A 250 -24.42 12.67 9.12
CA PRO A 250 -24.61 13.59 10.25
C PRO A 250 -23.38 13.60 11.17
N LYS A 251 -23.07 14.77 11.75
CA LYS A 251 -21.94 14.91 12.68
C LYS A 251 -21.98 13.94 13.86
N ALA A 252 -23.17 13.58 14.33
CA ALA A 252 -23.34 12.62 15.41
C ALA A 252 -22.89 11.20 15.00
N GLU A 253 -23.20 10.77 13.76
CA GLU A 253 -22.76 9.48 13.23
C GLU A 253 -21.24 9.46 13.06
N ILE A 254 -20.63 10.53 12.52
CA ILE A 254 -19.18 10.65 12.37
C ILE A 254 -18.49 10.55 13.74
N ARG A 255 -19.03 11.24 14.75
CA ARG A 255 -18.51 11.16 16.12
C ARG A 255 -18.61 9.75 16.70
N GLN A 256 -19.73 9.07 16.48
CA GLN A 256 -19.91 7.68 16.92
C GLN A 256 -18.88 6.76 16.26
N ILE A 257 -18.55 6.97 14.96
CA ILE A 257 -17.49 6.22 14.27
C ILE A 257 -16.14 6.40 14.98
N TYR A 258 -15.79 7.62 15.37
CA TYR A 258 -14.54 7.88 16.09
C TYR A 258 -14.52 7.28 17.50
N GLU A 259 -15.67 7.22 18.19
CA GLU A 259 -15.76 6.61 19.52
C GLU A 259 -15.75 5.09 19.49
N THR A 260 -16.33 4.47 18.45
CA THR A 260 -16.47 3.00 18.37
C THR A 260 -15.48 2.32 17.43
N GLY A 261 -14.88 3.07 16.50
CA GLY A 261 -14.04 2.53 15.43
C GLY A 261 -14.83 1.82 14.32
N ASN A 262 -16.17 1.89 14.31
CA ASN A 262 -17.04 1.23 13.35
C ASN A 262 -18.13 2.14 12.84
N GLY A 263 -18.49 1.99 11.56
CA GLY A 263 -19.58 2.72 10.94
C GLY A 263 -19.40 2.89 9.43
N SER A 264 -20.23 3.71 8.82
CA SER A 264 -20.13 4.03 7.39
C SER A 264 -20.27 5.53 7.18
N ILE A 265 -19.48 6.05 6.24
CA ILE A 265 -19.50 7.45 5.85
C ILE A 265 -20.19 7.54 4.49
N ARG A 266 -21.23 8.36 4.41
CA ARG A 266 -21.95 8.62 3.18
C ARG A 266 -21.43 9.89 2.53
N ALA A 267 -21.12 9.82 1.24
CA ALA A 267 -20.70 10.95 0.45
C ALA A 267 -21.54 11.02 -0.84
N ARG A 268 -21.70 12.23 -1.38
CA ARG A 268 -22.36 12.47 -2.65
C ARG A 268 -21.46 13.29 -3.58
N ALA A 269 -21.75 13.22 -4.87
CA ALA A 269 -21.12 14.04 -5.89
C ALA A 269 -21.39 15.53 -5.65
N LYS A 270 -20.44 16.38 -6.02
CA LYS A 270 -20.64 17.81 -6.20
C LYS A 270 -21.03 18.06 -7.64
N TRP A 271 -22.02 18.93 -7.86
CA TRP A 271 -22.54 19.26 -9.17
C TRP A 271 -22.94 20.71 -9.27
N GLU A 272 -22.98 21.23 -10.48
CA GLU A 272 -23.35 22.60 -10.80
C GLU A 272 -24.28 22.62 -12.01
N ARG A 273 -25.05 23.72 -12.21
CA ARG A 273 -25.83 23.95 -13.40
C ARG A 273 -25.06 24.85 -14.36
N GLU A 274 -24.87 24.38 -15.55
CA GLU A 274 -24.26 25.16 -16.64
C GLU A 274 -25.13 25.11 -17.89
N ASN A 275 -25.64 26.27 -18.32
CA ASN A 275 -26.47 26.42 -19.55
C ASN A 275 -27.69 25.48 -19.63
N GLY A 276 -28.21 25.02 -18.50
CA GLY A 276 -29.31 24.09 -18.43
C GLY A 276 -28.91 22.63 -18.24
N ASP A 277 -27.65 22.30 -18.40
CA ASP A 277 -27.08 20.98 -18.13
C ASP A 277 -26.69 20.84 -16.68
N ILE A 278 -26.61 19.59 -16.18
CA ILE A 278 -26.00 19.26 -14.90
C ILE A 278 -24.57 18.82 -15.16
N VAL A 279 -23.64 19.50 -14.50
CA VAL A 279 -22.20 19.17 -14.57
C VAL A 279 -21.74 18.64 -13.23
N ILE A 280 -21.33 17.37 -13.17
CA ILE A 280 -20.70 16.78 -11.99
C ILE A 280 -19.23 17.17 -11.99
N THR A 281 -18.82 17.90 -10.95
CA THR A 281 -17.45 18.44 -10.80
C THR A 281 -16.59 17.63 -9.84
N ALA A 282 -17.19 16.81 -8.97
CA ALA A 282 -16.46 15.89 -8.10
C ALA A 282 -17.29 14.66 -7.75
N LEU A 283 -16.62 13.53 -7.65
CA LEU A 283 -17.20 12.25 -7.22
C LEU A 283 -16.64 11.83 -5.85
N PRO A 284 -17.37 11.02 -5.09
CA PRO A 284 -16.86 10.43 -3.87
C PRO A 284 -15.54 9.67 -4.09
N HIS A 285 -14.71 9.66 -3.06
CA HIS A 285 -13.40 8.98 -3.10
C HIS A 285 -13.54 7.51 -3.56
N GLN A 286 -12.65 7.07 -4.45
CA GLN A 286 -12.63 5.74 -5.07
C GLN A 286 -13.84 5.42 -5.98
N VAL A 287 -14.68 6.37 -6.31
CA VAL A 287 -15.74 6.20 -7.30
C VAL A 287 -15.19 6.53 -8.68
N SER A 288 -15.27 5.57 -9.60
CA SER A 288 -14.82 5.76 -10.98
C SER A 288 -15.85 6.56 -11.81
N PRO A 289 -15.45 7.68 -12.47
CA PRO A 289 -16.29 8.43 -13.39
C PRO A 289 -16.91 7.56 -14.50
N ALA A 290 -16.09 6.70 -15.11
CA ALA A 290 -16.54 5.80 -16.18
C ALA A 290 -17.65 4.85 -15.71
N LYS A 291 -17.55 4.30 -14.49
CA LYS A 291 -18.60 3.43 -13.94
C LYS A 291 -19.90 4.21 -13.66
N VAL A 292 -19.80 5.46 -13.23
CA VAL A 292 -20.98 6.31 -13.00
C VAL A 292 -21.70 6.55 -14.32
N LEU A 293 -20.99 6.94 -15.37
CA LEU A 293 -21.57 7.13 -16.70
C LEU A 293 -22.17 5.84 -17.26
N GLU A 294 -21.48 4.72 -17.13
CA GLU A 294 -21.99 3.40 -17.54
C GLU A 294 -23.31 3.06 -16.84
N GLN A 295 -23.39 3.28 -15.53
CA GLN A 295 -24.61 3.01 -14.75
C GLN A 295 -25.76 3.92 -15.16
N ILE A 296 -25.51 5.21 -15.39
CA ILE A 296 -26.52 6.15 -15.86
C ILE A 296 -26.99 5.74 -17.28
N ALA A 297 -26.08 5.47 -18.21
CA ALA A 297 -26.40 5.02 -19.55
C ALA A 297 -27.23 3.72 -19.56
N GLN A 298 -26.89 2.78 -18.69
CA GLN A 298 -27.67 1.55 -18.52
C GLN A 298 -29.10 1.83 -18.06
N GLN A 299 -29.29 2.77 -17.12
CA GLN A 299 -30.64 3.15 -16.66
C GLN A 299 -31.41 3.93 -17.74
N MET A 300 -30.76 4.74 -18.55
CA MET A 300 -31.38 5.41 -19.70
C MET A 300 -31.87 4.37 -20.72
N ASN A 301 -31.04 3.36 -21.07
CA ASN A 301 -31.41 2.28 -21.99
C ASN A 301 -32.59 1.45 -21.45
N GLN A 302 -32.69 1.29 -20.12
CA GLN A 302 -33.81 0.64 -19.45
C GLN A 302 -35.05 1.54 -19.34
N LYS A 303 -35.02 2.77 -19.89
CA LYS A 303 -36.08 3.80 -19.80
C LYS A 303 -36.46 4.20 -18.36
N LYS A 304 -35.54 4.01 -17.41
CA LYS A 304 -35.74 4.45 -16.00
C LYS A 304 -35.44 5.92 -15.81
N LEU A 305 -34.65 6.52 -16.69
CA LEU A 305 -34.30 7.93 -16.69
C LEU A 305 -34.71 8.58 -18.02
N PRO A 306 -36.04 8.71 -18.29
CA PRO A 306 -36.53 9.25 -19.54
C PRO A 306 -36.30 10.77 -19.71
N MET A 307 -35.91 11.44 -18.62
CA MET A 307 -35.62 12.90 -18.57
C MET A 307 -34.23 13.24 -19.08
N ILE A 308 -33.34 12.26 -19.19
CA ILE A 308 -31.97 12.48 -19.69
C ILE A 308 -31.94 12.24 -21.20
N GLU A 309 -31.34 13.16 -21.96
CA GLU A 309 -31.13 13.06 -23.39
C GLU A 309 -29.76 12.50 -23.75
N ASP A 310 -28.70 13.03 -23.09
CA ASP A 310 -27.32 12.69 -23.43
C ASP A 310 -26.42 12.72 -22.19
N LEU A 311 -25.28 12.00 -22.29
CA LEU A 311 -24.20 11.94 -21.28
C LEU A 311 -22.86 12.18 -21.97
N ARG A 312 -22.06 13.09 -21.43
CA ARG A 312 -20.73 13.39 -21.96
C ARG A 312 -19.70 13.36 -20.85
N ASP A 313 -18.53 12.82 -21.14
CA ASP A 313 -17.33 12.97 -20.33
C ASP A 313 -16.48 14.09 -20.94
N GLU A 314 -16.39 15.20 -20.24
CA GLU A 314 -15.59 16.36 -20.63
C GLU A 314 -14.40 16.55 -19.67
N SER A 315 -14.04 15.51 -18.92
CA SER A 315 -12.88 15.54 -18.01
C SER A 315 -11.58 15.76 -18.76
N ASP A 316 -10.73 16.62 -18.24
CA ASP A 316 -9.41 16.93 -18.81
C ASP A 316 -8.36 17.15 -17.68
N HIS A 317 -7.18 17.67 -18.01
CA HIS A 317 -6.10 17.90 -17.08
C HIS A 317 -6.34 19.10 -16.13
N GLU A 318 -7.24 20.03 -16.49
CA GLU A 318 -7.65 21.16 -15.66
C GLU A 318 -8.85 20.78 -14.79
N HIS A 319 -9.77 19.98 -15.33
CA HIS A 319 -10.99 19.48 -14.69
C HIS A 319 -10.96 17.95 -14.65
N ALA A 320 -10.32 17.39 -13.62
CA ALA A 320 -10.14 15.95 -13.47
C ALA A 320 -11.45 15.14 -13.40
N THR A 321 -12.57 15.81 -13.12
CA THR A 321 -13.91 15.25 -13.17
C THR A 321 -14.86 16.31 -13.73
N ARG A 322 -15.36 16.07 -14.94
CA ARG A 322 -16.37 16.91 -15.59
C ARG A 322 -17.34 16.03 -16.39
N LEU A 323 -18.37 15.55 -15.71
CA LEU A 323 -19.39 14.70 -16.33
C LEU A 323 -20.63 15.53 -16.58
N VAL A 324 -21.02 15.66 -17.84
CA VAL A 324 -22.16 16.48 -18.27
C VAL A 324 -23.36 15.59 -18.52
N ILE A 325 -24.45 15.90 -17.85
CA ILE A 325 -25.77 15.26 -18.02
C ILE A 325 -26.70 16.26 -18.68
N VAL A 326 -27.14 15.94 -19.88
CA VAL A 326 -28.02 16.80 -20.68
C VAL A 326 -29.49 16.41 -20.46
N PRO A 327 -30.33 17.29 -19.89
CA PRO A 327 -31.76 17.04 -19.75
C PRO A 327 -32.46 17.11 -21.12
N ARG A 328 -33.47 16.27 -21.33
CA ARG A 328 -34.27 16.26 -22.56
C ARG A 328 -35.12 17.52 -22.77
N SER A 329 -35.39 18.23 -21.70
CA SER A 329 -36.26 19.43 -21.75
C SER A 329 -35.96 20.34 -20.57
N ASN A 330 -35.88 21.64 -20.83
CA ASN A 330 -35.77 22.68 -19.79
C ASN A 330 -37.02 22.82 -18.87
N ARG A 331 -38.09 22.02 -19.11
CA ARG A 331 -39.31 22.02 -18.29
C ARG A 331 -39.22 21.06 -17.10
N VAL A 332 -38.31 20.16 -17.11
CA VAL A 332 -38.04 19.23 -15.98
C VAL A 332 -36.97 19.85 -15.13
N ASP A 333 -37.23 19.97 -13.82
CA ASP A 333 -36.16 20.38 -12.91
C ASP A 333 -35.10 19.26 -12.86
N PRO A 334 -33.89 19.52 -13.35
CA PRO A 334 -32.86 18.49 -13.36
C PRO A 334 -32.37 18.08 -11.97
N VAL A 335 -32.87 18.71 -10.91
CA VAL A 335 -32.52 18.39 -9.50
C VAL A 335 -33.48 17.37 -8.89
N GLU A 336 -34.70 17.23 -9.40
CA GLU A 336 -35.66 16.19 -9.01
C GLU A 336 -35.29 14.82 -9.62
#